data_dc1d3cc276f185954d034397ff8c592e
#
_entry.id   dc1d3cc276f185954d034397ff8c592e
#
_cell.length_a   1.000
_cell.length_b   1.000
_cell.length_c   1.000
_cell.angle_alpha   90.00
_cell.angle_beta   90.00
_cell.angle_gamma   90.00
#
_symmetry.space_group_name_H-M   'P 1'
#
loop_
_entity.id
_entity.type
_entity.pdbx_description
1 polymer ?
#
loop_
_entity_poly.entity_id
_entity_poly.type
_entity_poly.pdbx_seq_one_letter_code
_entity_poly.pdbx_strand_id
1 'polypeptide(L)'
;TPYNKPKLVEDLSVILRKKENKETLVAYLDETDVKILTAVKFIPDVDIVKLEKFFVPAMEQGDLYEEIASLEERLIIYNRTDKVTGKVTIAINPHLEDELENILELGNLIAEEEKPAAEDMPAGIKLTPQIFAVFLSYVLSHPDFCKANGELKKKTDTDLKEICGIESTEIFSRLF
;
A
#
# COMPACT_ATOMS: atom_id res chain seq x y z
N THR A 1 -2.44 44.13 8.32
CA THR A 1 -1.13 43.87 8.95
C THR A 1 -0.37 42.93 8.05
N PRO A 2 0.84 43.26 7.58
CA PRO A 2 1.59 42.32 6.75
C PRO A 2 1.86 41.04 7.57
N TYR A 3 1.45 39.91 7.03
CA TYR A 3 1.74 38.60 7.63
C TYR A 3 3.24 38.42 7.79
N ASN A 4 3.71 38.32 9.03
CA ASN A 4 5.12 38.03 9.31
C ASN A 4 5.34 36.51 9.12
N LYS A 5 5.61 36.10 7.87
CA LYS A 5 5.81 34.70 7.50
C LYS A 5 6.83 33.97 8.39
N PRO A 6 8.01 34.53 8.76
CA PRO A 6 8.94 33.88 9.67
C PRO A 6 8.31 33.59 11.04
N LYS A 7 7.58 34.54 11.61
CA LYS A 7 6.90 34.35 12.91
C LYS A 7 5.84 33.26 12.85
N LEU A 8 5.05 33.21 11.77
CA LEU A 8 4.03 32.17 11.58
C LEU A 8 4.68 30.78 11.51
N VAL A 9 5.79 30.63 10.80
CA VAL A 9 6.54 29.36 10.70
C VAL A 9 7.08 28.96 12.08
N GLU A 10 7.59 29.92 12.86
CA GLU A 10 8.07 29.66 14.22
C GLU A 10 6.93 29.20 15.14
N ASP A 11 5.80 29.92 15.15
CA ASP A 11 4.63 29.59 15.95
C ASP A 11 4.06 28.19 15.59
N LEU A 12 3.96 27.86 14.30
CA LEU A 12 3.55 26.52 13.84
C LEU A 12 4.56 25.44 14.27
N SER A 13 5.85 25.72 14.17
CA SER A 13 6.88 24.78 14.61
C SER A 13 6.79 24.50 16.12
N VAL A 14 6.49 25.51 16.93
CA VAL A 14 6.29 25.35 18.38
C VAL A 14 5.04 24.50 18.67
N ILE A 15 3.96 24.71 17.93
CA ILE A 15 2.72 23.93 18.06
C ILE A 15 2.96 22.45 17.71
N LEU A 16 3.61 22.18 16.55
CA LEU A 16 3.88 20.83 16.09
C LEU A 16 4.90 20.06 16.94
N ARG A 17 5.76 20.74 17.70
CA ARG A 17 6.69 20.07 18.65
C ARG A 17 6.03 19.56 19.91
N LYS A 18 4.85 20.04 20.26
CA LYS A 18 4.13 19.59 21.46
C LYS A 18 3.56 18.20 21.21
N LYS A 19 3.93 17.24 22.07
CA LYS A 19 3.50 15.86 21.98
C LYS A 19 1.98 15.71 21.92
N GLU A 20 1.27 16.43 22.78
CA GLU A 20 -0.22 16.43 22.84
C GLU A 20 -0.87 16.82 21.50
N ASN A 21 -0.27 17.80 20.79
CA ASN A 21 -0.79 18.24 19.50
C ASN A 21 -0.54 17.19 18.39
N LYS A 22 0.64 16.54 18.44
CA LYS A 22 0.98 15.47 17.50
C LYS A 22 0.07 14.25 17.70
N GLU A 23 -0.11 13.82 18.96
CA GLU A 23 -1.04 12.74 19.31
C GLU A 23 -2.48 13.07 18.88
N THR A 24 -2.90 14.31 19.03
CA THR A 24 -4.22 14.76 18.58
C THR A 24 -4.34 14.68 17.05
N LEU A 25 -3.36 15.17 16.29
CA LEU A 25 -3.36 15.09 14.82
C LEU A 25 -3.44 13.65 14.34
N VAL A 26 -2.67 12.76 14.97
CA VAL A 26 -2.65 11.33 14.61
C VAL A 26 -3.97 10.63 14.99
N ALA A 27 -4.59 11.01 16.11
CA ALA A 27 -5.87 10.45 16.53
C ALA A 27 -7.06 10.80 15.60
N TYR A 28 -6.92 11.84 14.79
CA TYR A 28 -7.93 12.23 13.79
C TYR A 28 -7.72 11.61 12.40
N LEU A 29 -6.72 10.74 12.26
CA LEU A 29 -6.52 10.01 11.01
C LEU A 29 -7.58 8.91 10.85
N ASP A 30 -8.21 8.88 9.72
CA ASP A 30 -9.09 7.77 9.34
C ASP A 30 -8.34 6.68 8.57
N GLU A 31 -9.07 5.65 8.15
CA GLU A 31 -8.51 4.52 7.42
C GLU A 31 -7.92 4.92 6.06
N THR A 32 -8.56 5.86 5.37
CA THR A 32 -8.12 6.37 4.07
C THR A 32 -6.84 7.20 4.21
N ASP A 33 -6.79 8.07 5.21
CA ASP A 33 -5.60 8.83 5.60
C ASP A 33 -4.41 7.87 5.83
N VAL A 34 -4.62 6.84 6.65
CA VAL A 34 -3.58 5.85 6.99
C VAL A 34 -3.10 5.11 5.74
N LYS A 35 -3.99 4.72 4.83
CA LYS A 35 -3.62 4.10 3.56
C LYS A 35 -2.76 5.04 2.68
N ILE A 36 -3.18 6.28 2.52
CA ILE A 36 -2.43 7.26 1.72
C ILE A 36 -1.07 7.54 2.35
N LEU A 37 -1.00 7.75 3.66
CA LEU A 37 0.26 7.98 4.38
C LEU A 37 1.19 6.76 4.30
N THR A 38 0.64 5.55 4.36
CA THR A 38 1.41 4.32 4.17
C THR A 38 2.00 4.26 2.77
N ALA A 39 1.24 4.61 1.73
CA ALA A 39 1.75 4.70 0.38
C ALA A 39 2.86 5.77 0.26
N VAL A 40 2.68 6.93 0.89
CA VAL A 40 3.71 7.99 0.93
C VAL A 40 5.00 7.51 1.62
N LYS A 41 4.90 6.68 2.66
CA LYS A 41 6.05 6.12 3.38
C LYS A 41 6.82 5.09 2.56
N PHE A 42 6.11 4.19 1.86
CA PHE A 42 6.73 3.00 1.27
C PHE A 42 6.97 3.09 -0.25
N ILE A 43 6.30 3.99 -0.97
CA ILE A 43 6.55 4.17 -2.40
C ILE A 43 7.75 5.12 -2.60
N PRO A 44 8.86 4.67 -3.18
CA PRO A 44 10.02 5.51 -3.40
C PRO A 44 9.70 6.72 -4.29
N ASP A 45 10.16 7.91 -3.88
CA ASP A 45 9.96 9.15 -4.64
C ASP A 45 8.50 9.35 -5.07
N VAL A 46 7.57 9.15 -4.14
CA VAL A 46 6.14 9.26 -4.41
C VAL A 46 5.76 10.67 -4.82
N ASP A 47 4.97 10.76 -5.87
CA ASP A 47 4.34 11.97 -6.38
C ASP A 47 2.85 11.70 -6.62
N ILE A 48 2.11 12.72 -7.01
CA ILE A 48 0.67 12.59 -7.26
C ILE A 48 0.35 11.54 -8.32
N VAL A 49 1.18 11.42 -9.35
CA VAL A 49 0.97 10.45 -10.45
C VAL A 49 1.11 9.01 -9.97
N LYS A 50 2.05 8.75 -9.05
CA LYS A 50 2.23 7.44 -8.46
C LYS A 50 1.08 7.08 -7.52
N LEU A 51 0.59 8.04 -6.73
CA LEU A 51 -0.59 7.85 -5.88
C LEU A 51 -1.84 7.58 -6.72
N GLU A 52 -2.05 8.33 -7.81
CA GLU A 52 -3.15 8.05 -8.75
C GLU A 52 -3.11 6.62 -9.29
N LYS A 53 -1.96 6.19 -9.79
CA LYS A 53 -1.81 4.83 -10.34
C LYS A 53 -2.09 3.75 -9.29
N PHE A 54 -1.81 4.04 -8.03
CA PHE A 54 -2.02 3.09 -6.94
C PHE A 54 -3.47 3.06 -6.46
N PHE A 55 -4.11 4.23 -6.30
CA PHE A 55 -5.42 4.34 -5.65
C PHE A 55 -6.60 4.39 -6.63
N VAL A 56 -6.47 4.97 -7.81
CA VAL A 56 -7.59 5.14 -8.76
C VAL A 56 -8.28 3.83 -9.18
N PRO A 57 -7.66 2.64 -9.17
CA PRO A 57 -8.39 1.38 -9.32
C PRO A 57 -9.43 1.10 -8.22
N ALA A 58 -9.28 1.69 -7.03
CA ALA A 58 -10.14 1.44 -5.86
C ALA A 58 -10.85 2.69 -5.32
N MET A 59 -10.50 3.90 -5.80
CA MET A 59 -11.01 5.19 -5.32
C MET A 59 -11.19 6.14 -6.50
N GLU A 60 -12.22 7.01 -6.47
CA GLU A 60 -12.34 8.06 -7.49
C GLU A 60 -11.19 9.07 -7.39
N GLN A 61 -10.75 9.57 -8.55
CA GLN A 61 -9.61 10.51 -8.61
C GLN A 61 -9.88 11.78 -7.81
N GLY A 62 -11.14 12.27 -7.85
CA GLY A 62 -11.56 13.46 -7.10
C GLY A 62 -11.38 13.29 -5.60
N ASP A 63 -11.84 12.16 -5.07
CA ASP A 63 -11.73 11.82 -3.64
C ASP A 63 -10.27 11.75 -3.20
N LEU A 64 -9.41 11.13 -4.01
CA LEU A 64 -7.97 11.07 -3.71
C LEU A 64 -7.35 12.47 -3.59
N TYR A 65 -7.71 13.39 -4.49
CA TYR A 65 -7.20 14.77 -4.42
C TYR A 65 -7.71 15.54 -3.20
N GLU A 66 -8.97 15.32 -2.83
CA GLU A 66 -9.56 15.95 -1.63
C GLU A 66 -8.86 15.45 -0.36
N GLU A 67 -8.58 14.15 -0.27
CA GLU A 67 -7.85 13.56 0.86
C GLU A 67 -6.40 14.07 0.95
N ILE A 68 -5.70 14.13 -0.17
CA ILE A 68 -4.33 14.67 -0.20
C ILE A 68 -4.33 16.14 0.22
N ALA A 69 -5.26 16.95 -0.27
CA ALA A 69 -5.39 18.36 0.13
C ALA A 69 -5.70 18.49 1.63
N SER A 70 -6.58 17.64 2.16
CA SER A 70 -6.91 17.59 3.60
C SER A 70 -5.68 17.26 4.44
N LEU A 71 -4.85 16.28 4.02
CA LEU A 71 -3.60 15.93 4.71
C LEU A 71 -2.58 17.07 4.65
N GLU A 72 -2.48 17.80 3.53
CA GLU A 72 -1.63 18.98 3.39
C GLU A 72 -2.09 20.14 4.29
N GLU A 73 -3.40 20.43 4.33
CA GLU A 73 -3.98 21.47 5.19
C GLU A 73 -3.75 21.19 6.68
N ARG A 74 -3.79 19.93 7.07
CA ARG A 74 -3.47 19.46 8.43
C ARG A 74 -1.97 19.43 8.73
N LEU A 75 -1.11 19.79 7.77
CA LEU A 75 0.36 19.74 7.86
C LEU A 75 0.92 18.35 8.13
N ILE A 76 0.21 17.28 7.75
CA ILE A 76 0.65 15.90 7.93
C ILE A 76 1.60 15.49 6.80
N ILE A 77 1.33 15.95 5.59
CA ILE A 77 2.22 15.81 4.43
C ILE A 77 2.59 17.16 3.85
N TYR A 78 3.61 17.18 3.03
CA TYR A 78 4.03 18.38 2.29
C TYR A 78 4.69 18.02 0.97
N ASN A 79 4.66 18.98 0.02
CA ASN A 79 5.36 18.86 -1.25
C ASN A 79 6.85 19.24 -1.08
N ARG A 80 7.73 18.28 -1.34
CA ARG A 80 9.18 18.46 -1.34
C ARG A 80 9.70 18.59 -2.76
N THR A 81 10.30 19.72 -3.08
CA THR A 81 10.93 19.94 -4.39
C THR A 81 12.43 19.67 -4.31
N ASP A 82 12.92 18.76 -5.12
CA ASP A 82 14.35 18.54 -5.32
C ASP A 82 14.95 19.75 -6.05
N LYS A 83 15.97 20.37 -5.46
CA LYS A 83 16.57 21.61 -5.98
C LYS A 83 17.40 21.43 -7.25
N VAL A 84 17.82 20.19 -7.53
CA VAL A 84 18.67 19.87 -8.68
C VAL A 84 17.83 19.47 -9.87
N THR A 85 16.86 18.57 -9.64
CA THR A 85 16.02 18.00 -10.70
C THR A 85 14.71 18.75 -10.92
N GLY A 86 14.30 19.59 -9.97
CA GLY A 86 12.99 20.24 -9.95
C GLY A 86 11.83 19.28 -9.68
N LYS A 87 12.10 17.99 -9.40
CA LYS A 87 11.06 16.99 -9.13
C LYS A 87 10.33 17.31 -7.83
N VAL A 88 9.00 17.29 -7.89
CA VAL A 88 8.14 17.44 -6.71
C VAL A 88 7.73 16.05 -6.23
N THR A 89 7.96 15.78 -4.95
CA THR A 89 7.54 14.54 -4.27
C THR A 89 6.72 14.88 -3.05
N ILE A 90 5.84 13.99 -2.65
CA ILE A 90 5.05 14.12 -1.43
C ILE A 90 5.82 13.44 -0.29
N ALA A 91 5.91 14.10 0.86
CA ALA A 91 6.63 13.58 2.02
C ALA A 91 5.81 13.79 3.30
N ILE A 92 5.97 12.89 4.25
CA ILE A 92 5.40 13.01 5.59
C ILE A 92 6.16 14.10 6.35
N ASN A 93 5.43 14.87 7.18
CA ASN A 93 6.03 15.87 8.04
C ASN A 93 7.00 15.21 9.04
N PRO A 94 8.30 15.56 9.05
CA PRO A 94 9.29 14.94 9.92
C PRO A 94 8.94 15.04 11.42
N HIS A 95 8.15 16.03 11.81
CA HIS A 95 7.72 16.16 13.21
C HIS A 95 6.69 15.09 13.65
N LEU A 96 6.09 14.37 12.72
CA LEU A 96 5.08 13.33 12.98
C LEU A 96 5.60 11.91 12.73
N GLU A 97 6.83 11.74 12.24
CA GLU A 97 7.38 10.42 11.88
C GLU A 97 7.34 9.44 13.05
N ASP A 98 7.75 9.87 14.25
CA ASP A 98 7.79 9.00 15.43
C ASP A 98 6.40 8.50 15.84
N GLU A 99 5.39 9.39 15.78
CA GLU A 99 4.01 9.05 16.15
C GLU A 99 3.34 8.15 15.10
N LEU A 100 3.76 8.26 13.84
CA LEU A 100 3.21 7.49 12.72
C LEU A 100 3.93 6.17 12.50
N GLU A 101 5.12 5.95 13.05
CA GLU A 101 5.96 4.79 12.76
C GLU A 101 5.23 3.45 12.99
N ASN A 102 4.49 3.34 14.10
CA ASN A 102 3.77 2.13 14.48
C ASN A 102 2.38 1.99 13.83
N ILE A 103 1.90 3.03 13.15
CA ILE A 103 0.59 3.06 12.51
C ILE A 103 0.71 2.73 11.02
N LEU A 104 1.80 3.20 10.39
CA LEU A 104 2.01 3.05 8.97
C LEU A 104 2.76 1.73 8.66
N GLU A 105 2.00 0.67 8.53
CA GLU A 105 2.48 -0.67 8.18
C GLU A 105 2.07 -1.05 6.75
N LEU A 106 2.90 -1.82 6.04
CA LEU A 106 2.59 -2.28 4.68
C LEU A 106 1.24 -3.02 4.60
N GLY A 107 0.81 -3.65 5.70
CA GLY A 107 -0.50 -4.29 5.80
C GLY A 107 -1.67 -3.36 5.49
N ASN A 108 -1.55 -2.07 5.75
CA ASN A 108 -2.59 -1.08 5.48
C ASN A 108 -2.86 -0.88 3.97
N LEU A 109 -1.90 -1.23 3.11
CA LEU A 109 -2.03 -1.14 1.65
C LEU A 109 -2.61 -2.40 1.01
N ILE A 110 -2.63 -3.49 1.77
CA ILE A 110 -3.25 -4.72 1.34
C ILE A 110 -4.73 -4.53 1.61
N ALA A 111 -5.55 -4.39 0.55
CA ALA A 111 -6.99 -4.49 0.71
C ALA A 111 -7.25 -5.79 1.49
N GLU A 112 -7.97 -5.72 2.60
CA GLU A 112 -8.63 -6.92 3.10
C GLU A 112 -9.56 -7.34 1.96
N GLU A 113 -9.14 -8.34 1.19
CA GLU A 113 -10.11 -9.03 0.34
C GLU A 113 -11.27 -9.36 1.26
N GLU A 114 -12.44 -8.78 0.98
CA GLU A 114 -13.67 -9.28 1.56
C GLU A 114 -13.56 -10.79 1.44
N LYS A 115 -13.42 -11.47 2.59
CA LYS A 115 -13.39 -12.94 2.61
C LYS A 115 -14.56 -13.34 1.75
N PRO A 116 -14.35 -13.97 0.58
CA PRO A 116 -15.48 -14.45 -0.21
C PRO A 116 -16.32 -15.22 0.77
N ALA A 117 -17.61 -14.88 0.83
CA ALA A 117 -18.54 -15.49 1.76
C ALA A 117 -18.28 -17.00 1.70
N ALA A 118 -18.09 -17.64 2.85
CA ALA A 118 -17.52 -18.99 2.97
C ALA A 118 -18.34 -20.09 2.25
N GLU A 119 -19.31 -19.71 1.42
CA GLU A 119 -20.26 -20.57 0.74
C GLU A 119 -19.85 -21.02 -0.68
N ASP A 120 -18.83 -20.41 -1.32
CA ASP A 120 -18.46 -20.74 -2.71
C ASP A 120 -17.04 -21.30 -2.91
N MET A 121 -16.33 -21.65 -1.85
CA MET A 121 -15.08 -22.40 -2.00
C MET A 121 -15.42 -23.89 -2.07
N PRO A 122 -15.14 -24.57 -3.20
CA PRO A 122 -15.24 -26.03 -3.23
C PRO A 122 -14.38 -26.57 -2.08
N ALA A 123 -15.01 -27.42 -1.25
CA ALA A 123 -14.36 -28.08 -0.11
C ALA A 123 -13.10 -28.79 -0.62
N GLY A 124 -11.93 -28.23 -0.39
CA GLY A 124 -10.78 -28.98 -0.82
C GLY A 124 -9.40 -28.43 -0.58
N ILE A 125 -9.02 -27.24 -0.76
CA ILE A 125 -7.60 -26.89 -0.53
C ILE A 125 -7.47 -25.47 -0.04
N LYS A 126 -7.02 -25.30 1.21
CA LYS A 126 -6.61 -23.98 1.72
C LYS A 126 -5.21 -23.67 1.18
N LEU A 127 -5.07 -22.58 0.45
CA LEU A 127 -3.76 -22.07 0.05
C LEU A 127 -3.00 -21.66 1.32
N THR A 128 -2.15 -22.55 1.81
CA THR A 128 -1.30 -22.23 2.95
C THR A 128 -0.06 -21.46 2.47
N PRO A 129 0.58 -20.65 3.33
CA PRO A 129 1.85 -19.98 2.99
C PRO A 129 2.91 -20.95 2.47
N GLN A 130 2.95 -22.19 2.96
CA GLN A 130 3.86 -23.23 2.53
C GLN A 130 3.58 -23.68 1.10
N ILE A 131 2.31 -23.96 0.77
CA ILE A 131 1.90 -24.36 -0.60
C ILE A 131 2.19 -23.22 -1.58
N PHE A 132 1.95 -21.98 -1.17
CA PHE A 132 2.24 -20.82 -2.00
C PHE A 132 3.76 -20.64 -2.22
N ALA A 133 4.59 -20.79 -1.19
CA ALA A 133 6.03 -20.72 -1.30
C ALA A 133 6.61 -21.83 -2.23
N VAL A 134 6.08 -23.05 -2.14
CA VAL A 134 6.46 -24.16 -3.01
C VAL A 134 6.09 -23.86 -4.45
N PHE A 135 4.86 -23.34 -4.68
CA PHE A 135 4.41 -22.94 -6.01
C PHE A 135 5.31 -21.84 -6.62
N LEU A 136 5.62 -20.78 -5.88
CA LEU A 136 6.53 -19.73 -6.36
C LEU A 136 7.92 -20.27 -6.67
N SER A 137 8.46 -21.13 -5.83
CA SER A 137 9.76 -21.76 -6.06
C SER A 137 9.74 -22.60 -7.34
N TYR A 138 8.67 -23.35 -7.58
CA TYR A 138 8.49 -24.12 -8.80
C TYR A 138 8.46 -23.23 -10.05
N VAL A 139 7.66 -22.15 -10.04
CA VAL A 139 7.52 -21.19 -11.14
C VAL A 139 8.86 -20.53 -11.45
N LEU A 140 9.61 -20.11 -10.44
CA LEU A 140 10.93 -19.50 -10.62
C LEU A 140 11.94 -20.47 -11.24
N SER A 141 11.82 -21.77 -10.96
CA SER A 141 12.71 -22.81 -11.50
C SER A 141 12.28 -23.32 -12.89
N HIS A 142 11.03 -23.07 -13.28
CA HIS A 142 10.43 -23.59 -14.52
C HIS A 142 9.70 -22.47 -15.27
N PRO A 143 10.43 -21.59 -15.98
CA PRO A 143 9.81 -20.43 -16.66
C PRO A 143 8.74 -20.83 -17.70
N ASP A 144 8.73 -22.09 -18.10
CA ASP A 144 7.85 -22.69 -19.11
C ASP A 144 6.63 -23.42 -18.49
N PHE A 145 6.20 -23.02 -17.28
CA PHE A 145 5.20 -23.72 -16.45
C PHE A 145 3.77 -23.64 -17.01
N CYS A 146 3.43 -22.62 -17.79
CA CYS A 146 2.09 -22.44 -18.37
C CYS A 146 2.09 -22.37 -19.90
N LYS A 147 0.89 -22.51 -20.46
CA LYS A 147 0.62 -22.31 -21.89
C LYS A 147 0.45 -20.81 -22.19
N ALA A 148 0.40 -20.47 -23.48
CA ALA A 148 0.18 -19.10 -23.93
C ALA A 148 -1.17 -18.49 -23.51
N ASN A 149 -2.14 -19.33 -23.14
CA ASN A 149 -3.46 -18.92 -22.66
C ASN A 149 -3.54 -18.82 -21.11
N GLY A 150 -2.42 -18.92 -20.41
CA GLY A 150 -2.36 -18.84 -18.94
C GLY A 150 -2.66 -20.17 -18.19
N GLU A 151 -3.09 -21.23 -18.91
CA GLU A 151 -3.33 -22.53 -18.26
C GLU A 151 -2.02 -23.24 -17.94
N LEU A 152 -1.99 -23.96 -16.81
CA LEU A 152 -0.85 -24.83 -16.47
C LEU A 152 -0.65 -25.91 -17.53
N LYS A 153 0.62 -26.20 -17.85
CA LYS A 153 0.93 -27.37 -18.69
C LYS A 153 0.65 -28.65 -17.90
N LYS A 154 0.24 -29.73 -18.59
CA LYS A 154 -0.06 -31.02 -17.96
C LYS A 154 1.05 -31.53 -17.04
N LYS A 155 2.31 -31.38 -17.44
CA LYS A 155 3.46 -31.76 -16.62
C LYS A 155 3.51 -30.93 -15.34
N THR A 156 3.36 -29.61 -15.44
CA THR A 156 3.33 -28.68 -14.30
C THR A 156 2.19 -29.04 -13.32
N ASP A 157 1.02 -29.35 -13.85
CA ASP A 157 -0.14 -29.79 -13.05
C ASP A 157 0.19 -31.06 -12.24
N THR A 158 0.82 -32.07 -12.88
CA THR A 158 1.21 -33.30 -12.23
C THR A 158 2.29 -33.07 -11.16
N ASP A 159 3.32 -32.32 -11.51
CA ASP A 159 4.46 -32.04 -10.60
C ASP A 159 3.98 -31.27 -9.36
N LEU A 160 3.11 -30.25 -9.54
CA LEU A 160 2.58 -29.47 -8.43
C LEU A 160 1.64 -30.28 -7.52
N LYS A 161 0.83 -31.17 -8.06
CA LYS A 161 0.02 -32.11 -7.27
C LYS A 161 0.89 -32.99 -6.39
N GLU A 162 1.95 -33.53 -6.95
CA GLU A 162 2.87 -34.40 -6.22
C GLU A 162 3.66 -33.64 -5.15
N ILE A 163 4.27 -32.50 -5.51
CA ILE A 163 5.13 -31.72 -4.61
C ILE A 163 4.32 -31.07 -3.47
N CYS A 164 3.13 -30.56 -3.77
CA CYS A 164 2.28 -29.89 -2.77
C CYS A 164 1.38 -30.85 -2.02
N GLY A 165 1.27 -32.12 -2.45
CA GLY A 165 0.36 -33.11 -1.86
C GLY A 165 -1.12 -32.75 -2.01
N ILE A 166 -1.48 -32.12 -3.14
CA ILE A 166 -2.84 -31.61 -3.40
C ILE A 166 -3.51 -32.38 -4.53
N GLU A 167 -4.84 -32.54 -4.45
CA GLU A 167 -5.60 -33.26 -5.48
C GLU A 167 -5.92 -32.41 -6.71
N SER A 168 -5.98 -31.07 -6.55
CA SER A 168 -6.31 -30.13 -7.63
C SER A 168 -5.38 -28.93 -7.62
N THR A 169 -4.95 -28.49 -8.79
CA THR A 169 -4.14 -27.29 -9.02
C THR A 169 -4.98 -26.09 -9.46
N GLU A 170 -6.30 -26.21 -9.47
CA GLU A 170 -7.21 -25.15 -9.92
C GLU A 170 -7.01 -23.83 -9.16
N ILE A 171 -6.60 -23.93 -7.88
CA ILE A 171 -6.27 -22.77 -7.06
C ILE A 171 -5.11 -21.94 -7.65
N PHE A 172 -4.18 -22.55 -8.34
CA PHE A 172 -3.05 -21.85 -8.96
C PHE A 172 -3.42 -21.21 -10.30
N SER A 173 -4.39 -21.75 -11.03
CA SER A 173 -4.87 -21.17 -12.29
C SER A 173 -5.62 -19.84 -12.10
N ARG A 174 -6.03 -19.53 -10.88
CA ARG A 174 -6.67 -18.25 -10.52
C ARG A 174 -5.67 -17.16 -10.14
N LEU A 175 -4.39 -17.49 -10.06
CA LEU A 175 -3.31 -16.54 -9.74
C LEU A 175 -2.72 -15.87 -10.99
N PHE A 176 -3.17 -16.24 -12.17
CA PHE A 176 -2.77 -15.72 -13.48
C PHE A 176 -4.03 -15.39 -14.31
#